data_355b91faf8e747c74318f598fd85edb2
#
_entry.id   355b91faf8e747c74318f598fd85edb2
#
_cell.length_a   1.000
_cell.length_b   1.000
_cell.length_c   1.000
_cell.angle_alpha   90.00
_cell.angle_beta   90.00
_cell.angle_gamma   90.00
#
_symmetry.space_group_name_H-M   'P 1'
#
loop_
_entity.id
_entity.type
_entity.pdbx_description
1 polymer ?
#
loop_
_entity_poly.entity_id
_entity_poly.type
_entity_poly.pdbx_seq_one_letter_code
_entity_poly.pdbx_strand_id
1 'polypeptide(L)'
;MTRKEHILKLIVEHFIQTAEPLGSVTLLEKYNLPFSSATIRNYMSDLEADGYIEKTHTSSGRVPSAKGYKYYIEFLRSDQLDDVIKHQLTTVLKDEHKAIDDIIKESCEILSSMTNLTSIVMGNDSKTECLNKIQLIPLNETSAVAVLVTTKGRVEYKNFAISATNSIEDIQNCIDILNDRLVGTSINKVIEKMNALKPVLNDYMEKYQVFFNTLIETVTHLNKDEYAIYGSEKILDQPEFTTSKEKIKKMFKLIENDKLFQLVKNQNDRINVLIGEEIESDLDDDVTLISTTIDIDNEIKTIALLGPTRMDYQKAISAMVYLAEQIGLLGKDKED
;
A
#
# COMPACT_ATOMS: atom_id res chain seq x y z
N MET A 1 -6.71 1.63 32.53
CA MET A 1 -7.79 2.34 31.78
C MET A 1 -8.66 3.10 32.78
N THR A 2 -8.77 4.42 32.61
CA THR A 2 -9.62 5.29 33.41
C THR A 2 -11.10 5.17 33.00
N ARG A 3 -12.03 5.72 33.81
CA ARG A 3 -13.46 5.75 33.45
C ARG A 3 -13.73 6.54 32.14
N LYS A 4 -13.00 7.63 31.94
CA LYS A 4 -13.09 8.48 30.74
C LYS A 4 -12.61 7.72 29.51
N GLU A 5 -11.48 7.04 29.59
CA GLU A 5 -10.96 6.18 28.53
C GLU A 5 -11.90 5.03 28.20
N HIS A 6 -12.53 4.42 29.21
CA HIS A 6 -13.51 3.37 28.98
C HIS A 6 -14.74 3.86 28.18
N ILE A 7 -15.21 5.07 28.47
CA ILE A 7 -16.30 5.69 27.72
C ILE A 7 -15.87 6.00 26.29
N LEU A 8 -14.67 6.53 26.08
CA LEU A 8 -14.14 6.75 24.73
C LEU A 8 -14.06 5.43 23.96
N LYS A 9 -13.51 4.38 24.55
CA LYS A 9 -13.44 3.04 23.95
C LYS A 9 -14.82 2.56 23.49
N LEU A 10 -15.81 2.64 24.34
CA LEU A 10 -17.18 2.21 24.02
C LEU A 10 -17.80 3.04 22.90
N ILE A 11 -17.54 4.35 22.84
CA ILE A 11 -18.05 5.22 21.76
C ILE A 11 -17.39 4.83 20.43
N VAL A 12 -16.06 4.59 20.42
CA VAL A 12 -15.34 4.18 19.21
C VAL A 12 -15.82 2.82 18.72
N GLU A 13 -15.84 1.81 19.59
CA GLU A 13 -16.27 0.44 19.24
C GLU A 13 -17.73 0.38 18.78
N HIS A 14 -18.61 1.16 19.41
CA HIS A 14 -20.00 1.29 18.99
C HIS A 14 -20.10 1.88 17.59
N PHE A 15 -19.41 2.99 17.33
CA PHE A 15 -19.48 3.65 16.04
C PHE A 15 -18.88 2.80 14.92
N ILE A 16 -17.80 2.07 15.18
CA ILE A 16 -17.23 1.09 14.25
C ILE A 16 -18.29 0.05 13.84
N GLN A 17 -19.05 -0.47 14.81
CA GLN A 17 -20.03 -1.55 14.58
C GLN A 17 -21.33 -1.08 13.92
N THR A 18 -21.80 0.13 14.25
CA THR A 18 -23.17 0.56 13.91
C THR A 18 -23.22 1.77 12.97
N ALA A 19 -22.16 2.55 12.85
CA ALA A 19 -22.13 3.87 12.23
C ALA A 19 -23.14 4.87 12.83
N GLU A 20 -23.63 4.60 14.06
CA GLU A 20 -24.63 5.44 14.72
C GLU A 20 -23.98 6.27 15.85
N PRO A 21 -24.27 7.60 15.91
CA PRO A 21 -23.84 8.44 17.00
C PRO A 21 -24.38 7.95 18.35
N LEU A 22 -23.54 7.93 19.39
CA LEU A 22 -23.90 7.40 20.69
C LEU A 22 -24.22 8.49 21.72
N GLY A 23 -25.40 8.43 22.32
CA GLY A 23 -25.83 9.33 23.39
C GLY A 23 -25.56 8.73 24.79
N SER A 24 -25.52 9.58 25.83
CA SER A 24 -25.25 9.17 27.22
C SER A 24 -26.28 8.19 27.80
N VAL A 25 -27.54 8.30 27.40
CA VAL A 25 -28.61 7.38 27.84
C VAL A 25 -28.45 6.02 27.17
N THR A 26 -28.28 6.00 25.86
CA THR A 26 -28.05 4.78 25.07
C THR A 26 -26.79 4.06 25.54
N LEU A 27 -25.73 4.80 25.87
CA LEU A 27 -24.48 4.25 26.37
C LEU A 27 -24.69 3.56 27.74
N LEU A 28 -25.47 4.19 28.63
CA LEU A 28 -25.82 3.62 29.93
C LEU A 28 -26.60 2.31 29.77
N GLU A 29 -27.64 2.32 28.95
CA GLU A 29 -28.57 1.19 28.80
C GLU A 29 -27.92 0.00 28.07
N LYS A 30 -27.20 0.28 26.98
CA LYS A 30 -26.61 -0.76 26.14
C LYS A 30 -25.43 -1.47 26.82
N TYR A 31 -24.61 -0.72 27.57
CA TYR A 31 -23.37 -1.27 28.16
C TYR A 31 -23.48 -1.46 29.68
N ASN A 32 -24.66 -1.27 30.26
CA ASN A 32 -24.96 -1.50 31.69
C ASN A 32 -23.88 -0.89 32.62
N LEU A 33 -23.55 0.38 32.39
CA LEU A 33 -22.46 1.06 33.11
C LEU A 33 -22.85 1.37 34.56
N PRO A 34 -21.91 1.25 35.52
CA PRO A 34 -22.16 1.52 36.94
C PRO A 34 -22.13 3.04 37.25
N PHE A 35 -22.62 3.88 36.34
CA PHE A 35 -22.61 5.35 36.46
C PHE A 35 -24.01 5.90 36.16
N SER A 36 -24.29 7.13 36.63
CA SER A 36 -25.50 7.84 36.21
C SER A 36 -25.35 8.40 34.78
N SER A 37 -26.46 8.58 34.08
CA SER A 37 -26.47 9.24 32.77
C SER A 37 -25.86 10.66 32.82
N ALA A 38 -26.05 11.38 33.95
CA ALA A 38 -25.44 12.69 34.17
C ALA A 38 -23.90 12.60 34.25
N THR A 39 -23.36 11.57 34.94
CA THR A 39 -21.92 11.33 35.05
C THR A 39 -21.34 11.00 33.67
N ILE A 40 -22.01 10.14 32.88
CA ILE A 40 -21.59 9.81 31.51
C ILE A 40 -21.59 11.06 30.64
N ARG A 41 -22.62 11.91 30.73
CA ARG A 41 -22.70 13.16 29.98
C ARG A 41 -21.52 14.10 30.31
N ASN A 42 -21.12 14.19 31.57
CA ASN A 42 -19.95 14.99 31.97
C ASN A 42 -18.66 14.45 31.32
N TYR A 43 -18.40 13.11 31.38
CA TYR A 43 -17.25 12.52 30.71
C TYR A 43 -17.28 12.72 29.19
N MET A 44 -18.45 12.61 28.55
CA MET A 44 -18.58 12.91 27.13
C MET A 44 -18.30 14.40 26.83
N SER A 45 -18.75 15.31 27.70
CA SER A 45 -18.44 16.75 27.55
C SER A 45 -16.94 17.03 27.66
N ASP A 46 -16.26 16.37 28.60
CA ASP A 46 -14.81 16.48 28.75
C ASP A 46 -14.06 15.91 27.54
N LEU A 47 -14.49 14.75 27.02
CA LEU A 47 -13.92 14.13 25.82
C LEU A 47 -14.13 15.00 24.58
N GLU A 48 -15.28 15.66 24.47
CA GLU A 48 -15.56 16.62 23.40
C GLU A 48 -14.68 17.87 23.52
N ALA A 49 -14.53 18.43 24.72
CA ALA A 49 -13.65 19.56 24.97
C ALA A 49 -12.18 19.27 24.68
N ASP A 50 -11.74 18.03 24.96
CA ASP A 50 -10.39 17.55 24.65
C ASP A 50 -10.23 17.15 23.16
N GLY A 51 -11.32 17.18 22.36
CA GLY A 51 -11.31 16.91 20.93
C GLY A 51 -11.25 15.43 20.54
N TYR A 52 -11.56 14.49 21.45
CA TYR A 52 -11.59 13.04 21.14
C TYR A 52 -12.91 12.58 20.52
N ILE A 53 -14.00 13.30 20.78
CA ILE A 53 -15.32 13.03 20.19
C ILE A 53 -15.95 14.34 19.74
N GLU A 54 -16.91 14.25 18.81
CA GLU A 54 -17.57 15.40 18.24
C GLU A 54 -19.09 15.19 18.06
N LYS A 55 -19.81 16.29 17.90
CA LYS A 55 -21.25 16.29 17.59
C LYS A 55 -21.46 16.13 16.10
N THR A 56 -22.38 15.26 15.73
CA THR A 56 -22.93 15.27 14.37
C THR A 56 -23.98 16.37 14.24
N HIS A 57 -24.09 16.96 13.04
CA HIS A 57 -25.04 18.05 12.75
C HIS A 57 -26.52 17.68 12.97
N THR A 58 -26.86 16.39 13.06
CA THR A 58 -28.23 15.87 13.06
C THR A 58 -28.69 15.22 14.36
N SER A 59 -27.79 15.00 15.33
CA SER A 59 -28.15 14.27 16.56
C SER A 59 -27.49 14.84 17.83
N SER A 60 -28.10 14.52 19.01
CA SER A 60 -27.49 14.79 20.33
C SER A 60 -26.36 13.77 20.68
N GLY A 61 -26.15 12.77 19.86
CA GLY A 61 -25.10 11.77 20.03
C GLY A 61 -23.70 12.30 19.70
N ARG A 62 -22.69 11.51 20.05
CA ARG A 62 -21.28 11.80 19.74
C ARG A 62 -20.71 10.71 18.86
N VAL A 63 -19.77 11.10 18.00
CA VAL A 63 -18.94 10.21 17.18
C VAL A 63 -17.48 10.44 17.52
N PRO A 64 -16.59 9.46 17.29
CA PRO A 64 -15.15 9.66 17.44
C PRO A 64 -14.63 10.68 16.41
N SER A 65 -13.72 11.56 16.84
CA SER A 65 -12.91 12.37 15.93
C SER A 65 -11.68 11.56 15.43
N ALA A 66 -10.94 12.07 14.46
CA ALA A 66 -9.65 11.49 14.04
C ALA A 66 -8.68 11.33 15.23
N LYS A 67 -8.61 12.31 16.12
CA LYS A 67 -7.85 12.25 17.37
C LYS A 67 -8.35 11.16 18.31
N GLY A 68 -9.65 10.94 18.41
CA GLY A 68 -10.25 9.89 19.22
C GLY A 68 -9.92 8.50 18.70
N TYR A 69 -9.95 8.28 17.38
CA TYR A 69 -9.51 7.04 16.77
C TYR A 69 -8.03 6.77 17.01
N LYS A 70 -7.15 7.78 16.86
CA LYS A 70 -5.71 7.62 17.13
C LYS A 70 -5.45 7.22 18.58
N TYR A 71 -6.09 7.87 19.53
CA TYR A 71 -5.96 7.52 20.94
C TYR A 71 -6.45 6.10 21.23
N TYR A 72 -7.57 5.69 20.61
CA TYR A 72 -8.08 4.31 20.70
C TYR A 72 -7.07 3.30 20.15
N ILE A 73 -6.51 3.57 18.99
CA ILE A 73 -5.54 2.69 18.33
C ILE A 73 -4.29 2.51 19.20
N GLU A 74 -3.79 3.57 19.79
CA GLU A 74 -2.53 3.56 20.53
C GLU A 74 -2.68 2.97 21.94
N PHE A 75 -3.79 3.27 22.64
CA PHE A 75 -3.89 3.00 24.09
C PHE A 75 -5.06 2.10 24.49
N LEU A 76 -6.11 1.96 23.70
CA LEU A 76 -7.36 1.36 24.16
C LEU A 76 -7.76 0.09 23.42
N ARG A 77 -7.27 -0.14 22.20
CA ARG A 77 -7.57 -1.37 21.44
C ARG A 77 -6.93 -2.59 22.10
N SER A 78 -7.49 -3.77 21.84
CA SER A 78 -6.86 -5.05 22.19
C SER A 78 -5.92 -5.49 21.07
N ASP A 79 -4.83 -6.17 21.42
CA ASP A 79 -3.90 -6.78 20.46
C ASP A 79 -4.29 -8.21 20.08
N GLN A 80 -5.46 -8.68 20.52
CA GLN A 80 -5.91 -10.04 20.22
C GLN A 80 -6.30 -10.17 18.74
N LEU A 81 -5.63 -11.07 18.06
CA LEU A 81 -5.97 -11.47 16.72
C LEU A 81 -7.12 -12.47 16.75
N ASP A 82 -8.09 -12.31 15.86
CA ASP A 82 -9.15 -13.26 15.61
C ASP A 82 -8.58 -14.64 15.21
N ASP A 83 -9.04 -15.70 15.87
CA ASP A 83 -8.51 -17.06 15.67
C ASP A 83 -8.74 -17.58 14.25
N VAL A 84 -9.81 -17.16 13.58
CA VAL A 84 -10.09 -17.55 12.19
C VAL A 84 -9.09 -16.92 11.24
N ILE A 85 -8.82 -15.63 11.40
CA ILE A 85 -7.81 -14.92 10.59
C ILE A 85 -6.44 -15.53 10.84
N LYS A 86 -6.08 -15.74 12.10
CA LYS A 86 -4.81 -16.36 12.49
C LYS A 86 -4.63 -17.73 11.83
N HIS A 87 -5.68 -18.56 11.85
CA HIS A 87 -5.61 -19.89 11.25
C HIS A 87 -5.42 -19.83 9.74
N GLN A 88 -6.15 -18.96 9.03
CA GLN A 88 -6.04 -18.82 7.58
C GLN A 88 -4.65 -18.30 7.17
N LEU A 89 -4.15 -17.25 7.82
CA LEU A 89 -2.82 -16.71 7.55
C LEU A 89 -1.72 -17.75 7.85
N THR A 90 -1.83 -18.47 8.98
CA THR A 90 -0.87 -19.53 9.35
C THR A 90 -0.81 -20.63 8.29
N THR A 91 -1.95 -20.98 7.68
CA THR A 91 -2.02 -22.04 6.67
C THR A 91 -1.24 -21.66 5.43
N VAL A 92 -1.34 -20.41 4.96
CA VAL A 92 -0.61 -19.91 3.80
C VAL A 92 0.89 -19.75 4.10
N LEU A 93 1.22 -19.21 5.28
CA LEU A 93 2.58 -18.94 5.72
C LEU A 93 3.43 -20.22 5.94
N LYS A 94 2.81 -21.37 6.22
CA LYS A 94 3.48 -22.67 6.40
C LYS A 94 3.66 -23.47 5.11
N ASP A 95 3.26 -22.95 3.98
CA ASP A 95 3.42 -23.66 2.70
C ASP A 95 4.83 -23.47 2.15
N GLU A 96 5.73 -24.41 2.51
CA GLU A 96 7.14 -24.41 2.10
C GLU A 96 7.35 -24.53 0.58
N HIS A 97 6.30 -24.87 -0.18
CA HIS A 97 6.40 -25.05 -1.64
C HIS A 97 6.08 -23.78 -2.42
N LYS A 98 5.61 -22.71 -1.76
CA LYS A 98 5.26 -21.44 -2.39
C LYS A 98 6.44 -20.46 -2.41
N ALA A 99 6.51 -19.70 -3.49
CA ALA A 99 7.38 -18.53 -3.52
C ALA A 99 6.87 -17.48 -2.51
N ILE A 100 7.79 -16.69 -1.96
CA ILE A 100 7.46 -15.66 -0.95
C ILE A 100 6.44 -14.65 -1.49
N ASP A 101 6.50 -14.31 -2.79
CA ASP A 101 5.57 -13.40 -3.43
C ASP A 101 4.15 -13.96 -3.51
N ASP A 102 4.00 -15.27 -3.74
CA ASP A 102 2.70 -15.95 -3.70
C ASP A 102 2.13 -15.99 -2.28
N ILE A 103 2.97 -16.20 -1.28
CA ILE A 103 2.59 -16.14 0.15
C ILE A 103 2.07 -14.75 0.50
N ILE A 104 2.77 -13.70 0.10
CA ILE A 104 2.35 -12.31 0.34
C ILE A 104 1.03 -12.02 -0.35
N LYS A 105 0.90 -12.41 -1.62
CA LYS A 105 -0.31 -12.25 -2.40
C LYS A 105 -1.52 -12.87 -1.70
N GLU A 106 -1.47 -14.17 -1.42
CA GLU A 106 -2.57 -14.89 -0.76
C GLU A 106 -2.88 -14.32 0.63
N SER A 107 -1.84 -13.92 1.37
CA SER A 107 -2.04 -13.27 2.67
C SER A 107 -2.79 -11.94 2.56
N CYS A 108 -2.51 -11.15 1.52
CA CYS A 108 -3.21 -9.89 1.25
C CYS A 108 -4.65 -10.11 0.77
N GLU A 109 -4.90 -11.17 0.01
CA GLU A 109 -6.26 -11.59 -0.36
C GLU A 109 -7.06 -12.02 0.90
N ILE A 110 -6.45 -12.76 1.83
CA ILE A 110 -7.06 -13.11 3.11
C ILE A 110 -7.34 -11.86 3.95
N LEU A 111 -6.34 -10.96 4.11
CA LEU A 111 -6.53 -9.70 4.83
C LEU A 111 -7.71 -8.92 4.27
N SER A 112 -7.75 -8.73 2.95
CA SER A 112 -8.84 -8.01 2.29
C SER A 112 -10.19 -8.67 2.54
N SER A 113 -10.29 -9.98 2.34
CA SER A 113 -11.53 -10.74 2.53
C SER A 113 -12.04 -10.69 3.97
N MET A 114 -11.15 -10.89 4.95
CA MET A 114 -11.52 -10.99 6.35
C MET A 114 -11.79 -9.63 7.00
N THR A 115 -11.09 -8.58 6.57
CA THR A 115 -11.29 -7.22 7.10
C THR A 115 -12.35 -6.42 6.34
N ASN A 116 -12.74 -6.89 5.15
CA ASN A 116 -13.57 -6.17 4.18
C ASN A 116 -12.95 -4.82 3.76
N LEU A 117 -11.62 -4.77 3.65
CA LEU A 117 -10.83 -3.59 3.26
C LEU A 117 -10.04 -3.88 1.98
N THR A 118 -9.64 -2.84 1.27
CA THR A 118 -8.72 -2.99 0.14
C THR A 118 -7.30 -3.16 0.65
N SER A 119 -6.63 -4.26 0.27
CA SER A 119 -5.23 -4.52 0.61
C SER A 119 -4.31 -4.11 -0.55
N ILE A 120 -3.21 -3.46 -0.23
CA ILE A 120 -2.22 -2.96 -1.18
C ILE A 120 -0.86 -3.49 -0.75
N VAL A 121 -0.14 -4.10 -1.68
CA VAL A 121 1.27 -4.47 -1.50
C VAL A 121 2.12 -3.61 -2.38
N MET A 122 3.16 -3.05 -1.81
CA MET A 122 4.17 -2.31 -2.54
C MET A 122 5.49 -3.08 -2.42
N GLY A 123 6.03 -3.45 -3.58
CA GLY A 123 7.32 -4.10 -3.70
C GLY A 123 8.42 -3.09 -4.04
N ASN A 124 9.61 -3.50 -3.75
CA ASN A 124 10.93 -3.03 -4.17
C ASN A 124 11.16 -1.53 -4.35
N ASP A 125 12.03 -1.01 -3.50
CA ASP A 125 12.72 0.24 -3.80
C ASP A 125 13.65 0.01 -5.01
N SER A 126 13.32 0.60 -6.16
CA SER A 126 14.14 0.61 -7.37
C SER A 126 15.56 1.17 -7.12
N LYS A 127 15.82 1.76 -5.93
CA LYS A 127 17.13 2.28 -5.54
C LYS A 127 18.18 1.20 -5.32
N THR A 128 17.77 0.02 -4.86
CA THR A 128 18.68 -1.11 -4.60
C THR A 128 18.77 -2.08 -5.78
N GLU A 129 17.86 -1.99 -6.72
CA GLU A 129 17.82 -2.83 -7.91
C GLU A 129 18.70 -2.26 -9.02
N CYS A 130 19.55 -3.09 -9.61
CA CYS A 130 20.47 -2.68 -10.66
C CYS A 130 20.12 -3.34 -12.00
N LEU A 131 20.47 -2.67 -13.09
CA LEU A 131 20.40 -3.27 -14.42
C LEU A 131 21.40 -4.42 -14.52
N ASN A 132 20.92 -5.60 -14.87
CA ASN A 132 21.76 -6.79 -15.07
C ASN A 132 22.08 -7.01 -16.56
N LYS A 133 21.11 -6.80 -17.46
CA LYS A 133 21.32 -7.01 -18.89
C LYS A 133 20.28 -6.27 -19.73
N ILE A 134 20.73 -5.78 -20.89
CA ILE A 134 19.87 -5.38 -22.01
C ILE A 134 20.09 -6.37 -23.13
N GLN A 135 19.03 -6.88 -23.74
CA GLN A 135 19.10 -7.85 -24.83
C GLN A 135 18.14 -7.47 -25.98
N LEU A 136 18.58 -7.70 -27.21
CA LEU A 136 17.76 -7.60 -28.40
C LEU A 136 17.33 -9.00 -28.83
N ILE A 137 16.05 -9.16 -29.11
CA ILE A 137 15.49 -10.36 -29.71
C ILE A 137 14.85 -9.98 -31.04
N PRO A 138 15.51 -10.21 -32.18
CA PRO A 138 14.89 -9.98 -33.50
C PRO A 138 13.70 -10.92 -33.66
N LEU A 139 12.56 -10.38 -34.09
CA LEU A 139 11.36 -11.17 -34.43
C LEU A 139 11.31 -11.44 -35.93
N ASN A 140 11.67 -10.45 -36.73
CA ASN A 140 11.77 -10.49 -38.19
C ASN A 140 12.63 -9.31 -38.67
N GLU A 141 12.71 -9.09 -39.98
CA GLU A 141 13.53 -8.01 -40.58
C GLU A 141 13.08 -6.59 -40.19
N THR A 142 11.83 -6.42 -39.76
CA THR A 142 11.23 -5.10 -39.47
C THR A 142 10.81 -4.89 -38.00
N SER A 143 11.04 -5.88 -37.16
CA SER A 143 10.66 -5.75 -35.74
C SER A 143 11.56 -6.56 -34.81
N ALA A 144 11.76 -6.03 -33.60
CA ALA A 144 12.50 -6.69 -32.54
C ALA A 144 11.88 -6.38 -31.17
N VAL A 145 12.29 -7.13 -30.16
CA VAL A 145 11.98 -6.91 -28.75
C VAL A 145 13.22 -6.46 -28.04
N ALA A 146 13.14 -5.34 -27.33
CA ALA A 146 14.12 -4.95 -26.33
C ALA A 146 13.71 -5.59 -25.00
N VAL A 147 14.62 -6.33 -24.38
CA VAL A 147 14.43 -7.00 -23.09
C VAL A 147 15.42 -6.42 -22.10
N LEU A 148 14.96 -5.95 -20.95
CA LEU A 148 15.78 -5.50 -19.82
C LEU A 148 15.61 -6.47 -18.67
N VAL A 149 16.71 -6.89 -18.09
CA VAL A 149 16.74 -7.79 -16.94
C VAL A 149 17.45 -7.08 -15.81
N THR A 150 16.89 -7.16 -14.60
CA THR A 150 17.48 -6.58 -13.39
C THR A 150 18.19 -7.63 -12.54
N THR A 151 18.99 -7.18 -11.55
CA THR A 151 19.67 -8.06 -10.60
C THR A 151 18.71 -8.86 -9.71
N LYS A 152 17.47 -8.41 -9.58
CA LYS A 152 16.41 -9.10 -8.83
C LYS A 152 15.55 -10.02 -9.69
N GLY A 153 15.92 -10.20 -10.96
CA GLY A 153 15.21 -11.09 -11.89
C GLY A 153 13.95 -10.48 -12.52
N ARG A 154 13.66 -9.19 -12.30
CA ARG A 154 12.59 -8.50 -13.05
C ARG A 154 12.96 -8.44 -14.51
N VAL A 155 11.97 -8.67 -15.36
CA VAL A 155 12.12 -8.64 -16.82
C VAL A 155 11.05 -7.72 -17.39
N GLU A 156 11.51 -6.64 -18.03
CA GLU A 156 10.65 -5.78 -18.81
C GLU A 156 11.01 -5.89 -20.27
N TYR A 157 9.98 -5.89 -21.13
CA TYR A 157 10.20 -5.98 -22.57
C TYR A 157 9.26 -5.06 -23.33
N LYS A 158 9.74 -4.63 -24.48
CA LYS A 158 8.94 -3.80 -25.40
C LYS A 158 9.28 -4.10 -26.85
N ASN A 159 8.24 -4.23 -27.67
CA ASN A 159 8.38 -4.39 -29.10
C ASN A 159 8.64 -3.02 -29.74
N PHE A 160 9.50 -2.99 -30.76
CA PHE A 160 9.70 -1.81 -31.58
C PHE A 160 9.94 -2.18 -33.06
N ALA A 161 9.62 -1.23 -33.94
CA ALA A 161 9.83 -1.38 -35.35
C ALA A 161 11.27 -1.02 -35.74
N ILE A 162 11.85 -1.81 -36.63
CA ILE A 162 13.14 -1.55 -37.26
C ILE A 162 12.86 -0.98 -38.66
N SER A 163 13.38 0.21 -38.92
CA SER A 163 13.27 0.79 -40.28
C SER A 163 14.09 -0.03 -41.26
N ALA A 164 13.61 -0.16 -42.51
CA ALA A 164 14.32 -0.86 -43.57
C ALA A 164 15.74 -0.29 -43.90
N THR A 165 16.02 0.91 -43.44
CA THR A 165 17.33 1.56 -43.53
C THR A 165 18.26 1.26 -42.37
N ASN A 166 17.79 0.56 -41.35
CA ASN A 166 18.51 0.29 -40.11
C ASN A 166 19.05 -1.14 -40.08
N SER A 167 20.26 -1.31 -39.61
CA SER A 167 20.89 -2.62 -39.42
C SER A 167 20.61 -3.16 -38.01
N ILE A 168 20.17 -4.42 -37.91
CA ILE A 168 20.06 -5.13 -36.63
C ILE A 168 21.43 -5.22 -35.95
N GLU A 169 22.50 -5.39 -36.73
CA GLU A 169 23.88 -5.47 -36.23
C GLU A 169 24.32 -4.17 -35.55
N ASP A 170 23.99 -3.01 -36.15
CA ASP A 170 24.28 -1.71 -35.53
C ASP A 170 23.52 -1.51 -34.19
N ILE A 171 22.25 -1.97 -34.14
CA ILE A 171 21.49 -1.91 -32.88
C ILE A 171 22.11 -2.85 -31.82
N GLN A 172 22.58 -4.04 -32.23
CA GLN A 172 23.27 -4.96 -31.33
C GLN A 172 24.57 -4.34 -30.79
N ASN A 173 25.39 -3.72 -31.65
CA ASN A 173 26.61 -3.01 -31.25
C ASN A 173 26.30 -1.89 -30.24
N CYS A 174 25.19 -1.17 -30.46
CA CYS A 174 24.75 -0.14 -29.52
C CYS A 174 24.36 -0.75 -28.15
N ILE A 175 23.66 -1.90 -28.15
CA ILE A 175 23.31 -2.60 -26.90
C ILE A 175 24.55 -3.09 -26.17
N ASP A 176 25.56 -3.57 -26.87
CA ASP A 176 26.80 -4.01 -26.26
C ASP A 176 27.51 -2.84 -25.56
N ILE A 177 27.56 -1.66 -26.20
CA ILE A 177 28.07 -0.43 -25.56
C ILE A 177 27.24 -0.03 -24.33
N LEU A 178 25.91 -0.13 -24.43
CA LEU A 178 25.02 0.17 -23.30
C LEU A 178 25.22 -0.80 -22.15
N ASN A 179 25.35 -2.11 -22.43
CA ASN A 179 25.63 -3.11 -21.40
C ASN A 179 26.97 -2.81 -20.68
N ASP A 180 28.03 -2.54 -21.43
CA ASP A 180 29.36 -2.22 -20.85
C ASP A 180 29.33 -1.00 -19.92
N ARG A 181 28.42 -0.07 -20.13
CA ARG A 181 28.34 1.20 -19.40
C ARG A 181 27.26 1.24 -18.33
N LEU A 182 26.18 0.50 -18.51
CA LEU A 182 24.95 0.60 -17.67
C LEU A 182 24.75 -0.60 -16.74
N VAL A 183 25.27 -1.78 -17.08
CA VAL A 183 25.19 -2.95 -16.18
C VAL A 183 25.76 -2.61 -14.80
N GLY A 184 25.09 -3.05 -13.73
CA GLY A 184 25.40 -2.69 -12.35
C GLY A 184 24.96 -1.29 -11.92
N THR A 185 24.32 -0.51 -12.81
CA THR A 185 23.75 0.79 -12.44
C THR A 185 22.37 0.59 -11.83
N SER A 186 22.11 1.26 -10.70
CA SER A 186 20.77 1.29 -10.10
C SER A 186 19.75 1.81 -11.10
N ILE A 187 18.58 1.13 -11.19
CA ILE A 187 17.54 1.36 -12.20
C ILE A 187 17.11 2.83 -12.24
N ASN A 188 16.99 3.49 -11.08
CA ASN A 188 16.63 4.90 -10.99
C ASN A 188 17.66 5.87 -11.61
N LYS A 189 18.92 5.43 -11.83
CA LYS A 189 20.01 6.22 -12.44
C LYS A 189 20.30 5.83 -13.88
N VAL A 190 19.68 4.77 -14.41
CA VAL A 190 19.93 4.29 -15.77
C VAL A 190 19.61 5.35 -16.81
N ILE A 191 18.47 6.03 -16.70
CA ILE A 191 18.08 7.10 -17.65
C ILE A 191 19.07 8.27 -17.62
N GLU A 192 19.49 8.69 -16.41
CA GLU A 192 20.51 9.75 -16.27
C GLU A 192 21.81 9.37 -16.94
N LYS A 193 22.31 8.16 -16.69
CA LYS A 193 23.53 7.64 -17.33
C LYS A 193 23.36 7.44 -18.83
N MET A 194 22.22 6.96 -19.32
CA MET A 194 21.95 6.92 -20.76
C MET A 194 22.04 8.29 -21.39
N ASN A 195 21.47 9.32 -20.75
CA ASN A 195 21.56 10.68 -21.23
C ASN A 195 23.00 11.23 -21.22
N ALA A 196 23.83 10.84 -20.25
CA ALA A 196 25.25 11.21 -20.21
C ALA A 196 26.08 10.54 -21.32
N LEU A 197 25.61 9.38 -21.85
CA LEU A 197 26.25 8.70 -22.99
C LEU A 197 25.86 9.28 -24.36
N LYS A 198 24.92 10.24 -24.44
CA LYS A 198 24.50 10.88 -25.71
C LYS A 198 25.65 11.32 -26.61
N PRO A 199 26.72 11.99 -26.11
CA PRO A 199 27.83 12.40 -26.97
C PRO A 199 28.57 11.23 -27.62
N VAL A 200 28.63 10.07 -26.95
CA VAL A 200 29.32 8.86 -27.45
C VAL A 200 28.42 8.09 -28.42
N LEU A 201 27.11 8.18 -28.25
CA LEU A 201 26.10 7.44 -29.00
C LEU A 201 25.37 8.32 -30.02
N ASN A 202 25.84 9.55 -30.27
CA ASN A 202 25.09 10.52 -31.07
C ASN A 202 24.67 9.98 -32.44
N ASP A 203 25.61 9.37 -33.18
CA ASP A 203 25.35 8.82 -34.48
C ASP A 203 24.33 7.67 -34.45
N TYR A 204 24.35 6.86 -33.39
CA TYR A 204 23.35 5.79 -33.17
C TYR A 204 22.02 6.36 -32.72
N MET A 205 22.00 7.38 -31.86
CA MET A 205 20.76 7.95 -31.32
C MET A 205 19.93 8.65 -32.37
N GLU A 206 20.55 9.37 -33.29
CA GLU A 206 19.85 10.03 -34.41
C GLU A 206 19.29 8.98 -35.39
N LYS A 207 20.06 7.96 -35.70
CA LYS A 207 19.66 6.88 -36.63
C LYS A 207 18.63 5.93 -36.04
N TYR A 208 18.70 5.64 -34.70
CA TYR A 208 17.87 4.64 -34.03
C TYR A 208 16.99 5.22 -32.92
N GLN A 209 16.44 6.41 -33.15
CA GLN A 209 15.64 7.14 -32.17
C GLN A 209 14.48 6.31 -31.56
N VAL A 210 13.82 5.48 -32.39
CA VAL A 210 12.72 4.60 -31.94
C VAL A 210 13.22 3.59 -30.91
N PHE A 211 14.39 3.00 -31.14
CA PHE A 211 15.01 2.06 -30.20
C PHE A 211 15.36 2.72 -28.86
N PHE A 212 16.03 3.90 -28.89
CA PHE A 212 16.35 4.62 -27.66
C PHE A 212 15.11 5.06 -26.88
N ASN A 213 14.09 5.55 -27.55
CA ASN A 213 12.83 5.90 -26.89
C ASN A 213 12.18 4.65 -26.25
N THR A 214 12.21 3.51 -26.96
CA THR A 214 11.73 2.24 -26.42
C THR A 214 12.48 1.83 -25.15
N LEU A 215 13.81 1.94 -25.14
CA LEU A 215 14.63 1.66 -23.95
C LEU A 215 14.29 2.60 -22.78
N ILE A 216 14.17 3.91 -23.03
CA ILE A 216 13.81 4.89 -22.01
C ILE A 216 12.43 4.58 -21.42
N GLU A 217 11.45 4.25 -22.26
CA GLU A 217 10.12 3.87 -21.80
C GLU A 217 10.17 2.58 -20.98
N THR A 218 10.94 1.58 -21.41
CA THR A 218 11.09 0.31 -20.68
C THR A 218 11.75 0.53 -19.30
N VAL A 219 12.82 1.36 -19.24
CA VAL A 219 13.46 1.74 -17.96
C VAL A 219 12.49 2.55 -17.09
N THR A 220 11.67 3.41 -17.69
CA THR A 220 10.67 4.18 -16.95
C THR A 220 9.63 3.26 -16.30
N HIS A 221 9.25 2.17 -16.98
CA HIS A 221 8.39 1.13 -16.40
C HIS A 221 9.07 0.40 -15.25
N LEU A 222 10.36 0.04 -15.39
CA LEU A 222 11.15 -0.55 -14.31
C LEU A 222 11.30 0.39 -13.09
N ASN A 223 11.30 1.70 -13.31
CA ASN A 223 11.39 2.71 -12.23
C ASN A 223 10.05 2.93 -11.50
N LYS A 224 8.93 2.46 -12.05
CA LYS A 224 7.67 2.52 -11.33
C LYS A 224 7.72 1.54 -10.18
N ASP A 225 7.28 2.01 -9.03
CA ASP A 225 7.08 1.13 -7.88
C ASP A 225 6.06 0.05 -8.27
N GLU A 226 6.45 -1.21 -8.09
CA GLU A 226 5.50 -2.30 -8.23
C GLU A 226 4.53 -2.27 -7.06
N TYR A 227 3.25 -2.20 -7.37
CA TYR A 227 2.20 -2.40 -6.40
C TYR A 227 1.15 -3.37 -6.94
N ALA A 228 0.58 -4.13 -6.04
CA ALA A 228 -0.56 -4.98 -6.30
C ALA A 228 -1.70 -4.60 -5.35
N ILE A 229 -2.92 -4.59 -5.88
CA ILE A 229 -4.14 -4.24 -5.15
C ILE A 229 -5.04 -5.45 -5.12
N TYR A 230 -5.50 -5.82 -3.92
CA TYR A 230 -6.40 -6.93 -3.69
C TYR A 230 -7.68 -6.43 -3.03
N GLY A 231 -8.83 -6.92 -3.48
CA GLY A 231 -10.11 -6.54 -2.94
C GLY A 231 -10.49 -5.08 -3.22
N SER A 232 -10.14 -4.54 -4.38
CA SER A 232 -10.57 -3.18 -4.78
C SER A 232 -12.08 -3.04 -4.85
N GLU A 233 -12.83 -4.13 -5.10
CA GLU A 233 -14.29 -4.19 -5.04
C GLU A 233 -14.85 -3.92 -3.64
N LYS A 234 -14.06 -4.12 -2.56
CA LYS A 234 -14.45 -3.84 -1.19
C LYS A 234 -14.76 -2.35 -0.93
N ILE A 235 -14.25 -1.47 -1.78
CA ILE A 235 -14.62 -0.05 -1.78
C ILE A 235 -16.13 0.12 -2.01
N LEU A 236 -16.70 -0.70 -2.89
CA LEU A 236 -18.11 -0.64 -3.22
C LEU A 236 -19.01 -1.20 -2.10
N ASP A 237 -18.45 -2.00 -1.19
CA ASP A 237 -19.14 -2.53 -0.03
C ASP A 237 -19.20 -1.51 1.14
N GLN A 238 -18.44 -0.39 1.05
CA GLN A 238 -18.39 0.64 2.09
C GLN A 238 -19.39 1.75 1.80
N PRO A 239 -20.42 1.93 2.66
CA PRO A 239 -21.45 2.96 2.46
C PRO A 239 -20.86 4.37 2.36
N GLU A 240 -19.79 4.66 3.09
CA GLU A 240 -19.12 5.98 3.11
C GLU A 240 -18.61 6.38 1.73
N PHE A 241 -18.16 5.43 0.94
CA PHE A 241 -17.59 5.69 -0.39
C PHE A 241 -18.64 5.67 -1.49
N THR A 242 -19.77 5.00 -1.26
CA THR A 242 -20.82 4.81 -2.28
C THR A 242 -21.93 5.83 -2.24
N THR A 243 -21.84 6.87 -1.38
CA THR A 243 -22.83 7.95 -1.25
C THR A 243 -23.01 8.76 -2.53
N SER A 244 -21.99 8.87 -3.38
CA SER A 244 -22.07 9.53 -4.67
C SER A 244 -21.10 8.93 -5.70
N LYS A 245 -21.42 9.11 -7.00
CA LYS A 245 -20.51 8.67 -8.08
C LYS A 245 -19.17 9.41 -8.03
N GLU A 246 -19.15 10.63 -7.55
CA GLU A 246 -17.94 11.44 -7.37
C GLU A 246 -17.01 10.82 -6.32
N LYS A 247 -17.55 10.38 -5.18
CA LYS A 247 -16.76 9.71 -4.12
C LYS A 247 -16.15 8.40 -4.63
N ILE A 248 -16.91 7.59 -5.35
CA ILE A 248 -16.40 6.36 -5.97
C ILE A 248 -15.23 6.66 -6.91
N LYS A 249 -15.38 7.64 -7.81
CA LYS A 249 -14.31 8.05 -8.73
C LYS A 249 -13.07 8.56 -8.00
N LYS A 250 -13.25 9.35 -6.95
CA LYS A 250 -12.14 9.85 -6.12
C LYS A 250 -11.39 8.72 -5.45
N MET A 251 -12.10 7.70 -4.92
CA MET A 251 -11.47 6.51 -4.30
C MET A 251 -10.62 5.73 -5.31
N PHE A 252 -11.15 5.42 -6.49
CA PHE A 252 -10.35 4.74 -7.52
C PHE A 252 -9.15 5.58 -7.95
N LYS A 253 -9.34 6.89 -8.14
CA LYS A 253 -8.24 7.81 -8.46
C LYS A 253 -7.18 7.86 -7.35
N LEU A 254 -7.59 7.78 -6.08
CA LEU A 254 -6.65 7.72 -4.95
C LEU A 254 -5.78 6.46 -5.02
N ILE A 255 -6.38 5.30 -5.31
CA ILE A 255 -5.67 4.02 -5.41
C ILE A 255 -4.72 3.99 -6.61
N GLU A 256 -5.09 4.62 -7.73
CA GLU A 256 -4.27 4.71 -8.94
C GLU A 256 -3.16 5.78 -8.84
N ASN A 257 -3.18 6.59 -7.78
CA ASN A 257 -2.26 7.73 -7.65
C ASN A 257 -0.98 7.35 -6.91
N ASP A 258 0.16 7.62 -7.52
CA ASP A 258 1.49 7.42 -6.91
C ASP A 258 1.68 8.16 -5.58
N LYS A 259 0.87 9.19 -5.27
CA LYS A 259 0.91 9.90 -3.99
C LYS A 259 0.56 9.00 -2.79
N LEU A 260 -0.42 8.11 -2.92
CA LEU A 260 -0.78 7.16 -1.87
C LEU A 260 0.44 6.30 -1.49
N PHE A 261 1.20 5.87 -2.49
CA PHE A 261 2.38 5.05 -2.30
C PHE A 261 3.53 5.83 -1.65
N GLN A 262 3.67 7.12 -1.94
CA GLN A 262 4.67 7.98 -1.30
C GLN A 262 4.37 8.21 0.19
N LEU A 263 3.10 8.34 0.58
CA LEU A 263 2.69 8.48 1.98
C LEU A 263 3.08 7.25 2.81
N VAL A 264 2.99 6.08 2.21
CA VAL A 264 3.28 4.80 2.87
C VAL A 264 4.79 4.54 2.98
N LYS A 265 5.60 4.96 1.98
CA LYS A 265 7.05 4.73 1.94
C LYS A 265 7.88 5.50 2.97
N ASN A 266 7.42 6.66 3.40
CA ASN A 266 8.23 7.59 4.20
C ASN A 266 8.16 7.33 5.72
N GLN A 267 7.71 6.15 6.16
CA GLN A 267 7.42 5.93 7.57
C GLN A 267 8.27 4.80 8.16
N ASN A 268 8.88 5.11 9.32
CA ASN A 268 9.78 4.23 10.03
C ASN A 268 9.11 3.42 11.16
N ASP A 269 7.81 3.62 11.39
CA ASP A 269 7.09 2.95 12.47
C ASP A 269 6.64 1.54 12.05
N ARG A 270 6.62 0.62 13.02
CA ARG A 270 6.18 -0.76 12.81
C ARG A 270 4.76 -0.86 12.23
N ILE A 271 3.86 -0.01 12.69
CA ILE A 271 2.51 0.19 12.15
C ILE A 271 2.27 1.68 12.05
N ASN A 272 1.83 2.11 10.91
CA ASN A 272 1.45 3.47 10.67
C ASN A 272 -0.02 3.58 10.30
N VAL A 273 -0.69 4.58 10.86
CA VAL A 273 -2.11 4.84 10.62
C VAL A 273 -2.31 6.30 10.26
N LEU A 274 -2.76 6.55 9.02
CA LEU A 274 -3.15 7.86 8.53
C LEU A 274 -4.67 7.95 8.45
N ILE A 275 -5.27 8.99 9.02
CA ILE A 275 -6.71 9.18 9.12
C ILE A 275 -7.11 10.52 8.51
N GLY A 276 -8.05 10.49 7.59
CA GLY A 276 -8.70 11.67 7.04
C GLY A 276 -7.73 12.64 6.36
N GLU A 277 -7.65 13.88 6.83
CA GLU A 277 -6.84 14.96 6.25
C GLU A 277 -5.35 14.59 6.06
N GLU A 278 -4.83 13.64 6.84
CA GLU A 278 -3.42 13.21 6.72
C GLU A 278 -3.12 12.47 5.40
N ILE A 279 -4.14 12.00 4.70
CA ILE A 279 -3.99 11.31 3.41
C ILE A 279 -3.89 12.32 2.25
N GLU A 280 -4.09 13.63 2.51
CA GLU A 280 -4.06 14.70 1.50
C GLU A 280 -4.90 14.36 0.25
N SER A 281 -6.06 13.75 0.47
CA SER A 281 -6.98 13.34 -0.59
C SER A 281 -8.17 14.29 -0.67
N ASP A 282 -8.80 14.37 -1.86
CA ASP A 282 -10.06 15.08 -2.04
C ASP A 282 -11.28 14.34 -1.44
N LEU A 283 -11.05 13.33 -0.59
CA LEU A 283 -12.08 12.41 -0.07
C LEU A 283 -12.60 12.77 1.31
N ASP A 284 -12.32 13.99 1.76
CA ASP A 284 -12.68 14.43 3.11
C ASP A 284 -12.10 13.49 4.20
N ASP A 285 -12.68 13.46 5.40
CA ASP A 285 -12.19 12.69 6.54
C ASP A 285 -12.60 11.20 6.53
N ASP A 286 -13.19 10.72 5.45
CA ASP A 286 -13.83 9.39 5.41
C ASP A 286 -12.87 8.22 5.19
N VAL A 287 -11.57 8.48 4.93
CA VAL A 287 -10.59 7.47 4.53
C VAL A 287 -9.53 7.23 5.60
N THR A 288 -9.15 6.00 5.79
CA THR A 288 -7.99 5.60 6.62
C THR A 288 -7.09 4.65 5.85
N LEU A 289 -5.78 4.85 6.02
CA LEU A 289 -4.73 3.99 5.51
C LEU A 289 -3.91 3.45 6.68
N ILE A 290 -3.84 2.12 6.79
CA ILE A 290 -2.97 1.43 7.75
C ILE A 290 -1.85 0.79 6.96
N SER A 291 -0.60 0.94 7.38
CA SER A 291 0.53 0.32 6.69
C SER A 291 1.56 -0.26 7.63
N THR A 292 2.28 -1.27 7.16
CA THR A 292 3.43 -1.90 7.83
C THR A 292 4.48 -2.27 6.79
N THR A 293 5.74 -2.23 7.19
CA THR A 293 6.87 -2.67 6.38
C THR A 293 7.31 -4.06 6.83
N ILE A 294 7.71 -4.88 5.86
CA ILE A 294 8.26 -6.22 6.06
C ILE A 294 9.62 -6.25 5.37
N ASP A 295 10.64 -6.71 6.07
CA ASP A 295 11.97 -6.96 5.51
C ASP A 295 12.11 -8.46 5.23
N ILE A 296 12.39 -8.79 3.98
CA ILE A 296 12.55 -10.16 3.49
C ILE A 296 13.83 -10.19 2.67
N ASP A 297 14.86 -10.87 3.14
CA ASP A 297 16.14 -11.04 2.44
C ASP A 297 16.75 -9.68 1.99
N ASN A 298 16.68 -8.65 2.86
CA ASN A 298 17.07 -7.27 2.59
C ASN A 298 16.18 -6.56 1.55
N GLU A 299 15.02 -7.08 1.25
CA GLU A 299 13.98 -6.41 0.46
C GLU A 299 12.87 -5.87 1.36
N ILE A 300 12.67 -4.57 1.34
CA ILE A 300 11.60 -3.94 2.08
C ILE A 300 10.33 -3.95 1.21
N LYS A 301 9.31 -4.68 1.67
CA LYS A 301 7.96 -4.61 1.11
C LYS A 301 7.04 -3.90 2.10
N THR A 302 6.09 -3.16 1.59
CA THR A 302 5.07 -2.50 2.41
C THR A 302 3.71 -3.08 2.10
N ILE A 303 2.98 -3.46 3.16
CA ILE A 303 1.59 -3.86 3.06
C ILE A 303 0.74 -2.75 3.66
N ALA A 304 -0.34 -2.39 2.98
CA ALA A 304 -1.28 -1.40 3.46
C ALA A 304 -2.73 -1.89 3.34
N LEU A 305 -3.58 -1.42 4.24
CA LEU A 305 -5.03 -1.58 4.20
C LEU A 305 -5.68 -0.21 4.06
N LEU A 306 -6.53 -0.07 3.07
CA LEU A 306 -7.30 1.14 2.79
C LEU A 306 -8.78 0.87 3.05
N GLY A 307 -9.42 1.75 3.82
CA GLY A 307 -10.84 1.63 4.13
C GLY A 307 -11.43 2.89 4.76
N PRO A 308 -12.69 2.83 5.23
CA PRO A 308 -13.34 3.96 5.86
C PRO A 308 -12.77 4.25 7.25
N THR A 309 -12.86 5.51 7.69
CA THR A 309 -12.38 5.92 9.02
C THR A 309 -13.01 5.13 10.16
N ARG A 310 -14.21 4.57 10.00
CA ARG A 310 -14.84 3.70 10.99
C ARG A 310 -14.51 2.20 10.84
N MET A 311 -13.39 1.85 10.21
CA MET A 311 -12.99 0.43 10.07
C MET A 311 -12.71 -0.24 11.43
N ASP A 312 -12.74 -1.57 11.46
CA ASP A 312 -12.31 -2.35 12.64
C ASP A 312 -10.78 -2.34 12.77
N TYR A 313 -10.27 -1.32 13.46
CA TYR A 313 -8.84 -1.14 13.70
C TYR A 313 -8.20 -2.29 14.46
N GLN A 314 -8.90 -2.86 15.44
CA GLN A 314 -8.38 -4.00 16.21
C GLN A 314 -8.08 -5.17 15.28
N LYS A 315 -9.07 -5.54 14.48
CA LYS A 315 -8.98 -6.66 13.52
C LYS A 315 -7.90 -6.41 12.46
N ALA A 316 -7.91 -5.24 11.84
CA ALA A 316 -6.99 -4.87 10.78
C ALA A 316 -5.53 -4.83 11.27
N ILE A 317 -5.25 -4.11 12.34
CA ILE A 317 -3.88 -3.93 12.86
C ILE A 317 -3.34 -5.24 13.42
N SER A 318 -4.12 -5.99 14.20
CA SER A 318 -3.64 -7.27 14.77
C SER A 318 -3.32 -8.29 13.67
N ALA A 319 -4.09 -8.33 12.57
CA ALA A 319 -3.82 -9.19 11.44
C ALA A 319 -2.55 -8.74 10.67
N MET A 320 -2.36 -7.45 10.45
CA MET A 320 -1.17 -6.91 9.79
C MET A 320 0.10 -7.14 10.61
N VAL A 321 0.05 -6.91 11.93
CA VAL A 321 1.18 -7.18 12.84
C VAL A 321 1.57 -8.64 12.79
N TYR A 322 0.59 -9.54 12.92
CA TYR A 322 0.81 -10.98 12.85
C TYR A 322 1.46 -11.39 11.53
N LEU A 323 0.92 -10.90 10.41
CA LEU A 323 1.47 -11.19 9.08
C LEU A 323 2.92 -10.71 8.95
N ALA A 324 3.19 -9.46 9.33
CA ALA A 324 4.53 -8.87 9.25
C ALA A 324 5.55 -9.65 10.10
N GLU A 325 5.18 -10.08 11.31
CA GLU A 325 6.03 -10.88 12.18
C GLU A 325 6.35 -12.26 11.57
N GLN A 326 5.32 -12.94 11.06
CA GLN A 326 5.52 -14.29 10.51
C GLN A 326 6.32 -14.27 9.21
N ILE A 327 6.07 -13.33 8.29
CA ILE A 327 6.85 -13.22 7.05
C ILE A 327 8.30 -12.83 7.37
N GLY A 328 8.52 -11.89 8.30
CA GLY A 328 9.88 -11.51 8.71
C GLY A 328 10.67 -12.66 9.37
N LEU A 329 10.01 -13.69 9.90
CA LEU A 329 10.66 -14.92 10.38
C LEU A 329 11.03 -15.86 9.23
N LEU A 330 10.18 -15.97 8.19
CA LEU A 330 10.45 -16.83 7.02
C LEU A 330 11.71 -16.40 6.25
N GLY A 331 12.03 -15.09 6.21
CA GLY A 331 13.25 -14.58 5.60
C GLY A 331 14.51 -14.99 6.37
N LYS A 332 14.45 -15.16 7.71
CA LYS A 332 15.60 -15.50 8.55
C LYS A 332 15.93 -17.00 8.57
N ASP A 333 14.91 -17.85 8.42
CA ASP A 333 15.11 -19.31 8.46
C ASP A 333 15.77 -19.87 7.18
N LYS A 334 15.99 -19.06 6.15
CA LYS A 334 16.67 -19.44 4.91
C LYS A 334 18.18 -19.10 4.89
N GLU A 335 18.69 -18.36 5.90
CA GLU A 335 20.10 -18.01 6.01
C GLU A 335 20.92 -19.01 6.86
N ASP A 336 20.29 -19.99 7.53
CA ASP A 336 20.94 -21.12 8.25
C ASP A 336 20.90 -22.41 7.41
#